data_90796bb57697fb5d51230087304e967c
#
_entry.id   90796bb57697fb5d51230087304e967c
#
_cell.length_a   1.000
_cell.length_b   1.000
_cell.length_c   1.000
_cell.angle_alpha   90.00
_cell.angle_beta   90.00
_cell.angle_gamma   90.00
#
_symmetry.space_group_name_H-M   'P 1'
#
loop_
_entity.id
_entity.type
_entity.pdbx_description
1 polymer ?
#
loop_
_entity_poly.entity_id
_entity_poly.type
_entity_poly.pdbx_seq_one_letter_code
_entity_poly.pdbx_strand_id
1 'polypeptide(L)'
;NRWSTPGTGPRLGRFPHATAPSRNLIFSLQYGDGQGYDLNLGVVARKLDTTTGNSVAITFNPSTALTEFMAAQPTYAGMDYDAANDRFLFTHHAERGKVYVVTPNATTTWDLSVLTTTGMPAVTSGAGINKRFRYLPTLGGFVLLPSRSSNLFFLRTN
;
A
#
# COMPACT_ATOMS: atom_id res chain seq x y z
N ASN A 1 -23.32 -6.38 -19.23
CA ASN A 1 -22.35 -6.44 -18.12
C ASN A 1 -21.71 -7.82 -18.11
N ARG A 2 -20.49 -7.92 -18.52
CA ARG A 2 -19.77 -9.20 -18.62
C ARG A 2 -18.55 -9.15 -17.68
N TRP A 3 -18.48 -10.09 -16.74
CA TRP A 3 -17.25 -10.31 -16.00
C TRP A 3 -16.24 -10.94 -16.95
N SER A 4 -15.11 -10.28 -17.21
CA SER A 4 -13.97 -10.90 -17.84
C SER A 4 -13.08 -11.50 -16.73
N THR A 5 -12.59 -12.71 -16.92
CA THR A 5 -11.48 -13.21 -16.11
C THR A 5 -10.28 -12.35 -16.45
N PRO A 6 -9.79 -11.51 -15.53
CA PRO A 6 -8.49 -10.91 -15.74
C PRO A 6 -7.51 -12.07 -15.82
N GLY A 7 -6.52 -11.96 -16.68
CA GLY A 7 -5.36 -12.83 -16.64
C GLY A 7 -4.83 -12.99 -15.22
N THR A 8 -3.73 -13.64 -15.00
CA THR A 8 -3.08 -13.83 -13.69
C THR A 8 -2.89 -12.49 -12.96
N GLY A 9 -4.01 -11.92 -12.47
CA GLY A 9 -4.04 -10.65 -11.76
C GLY A 9 -3.55 -10.80 -10.32
N PRO A 10 -3.21 -9.69 -9.66
CA PRO A 10 -2.82 -9.70 -8.26
C PRO A 10 -3.95 -10.27 -7.41
N ARG A 11 -3.63 -11.17 -6.50
CA ARG A 11 -4.57 -11.62 -5.47
C ARG A 11 -4.70 -10.51 -4.43
N LEU A 12 -5.84 -9.82 -4.41
CA LEU A 12 -6.05 -8.64 -3.58
C LEU A 12 -6.49 -8.92 -2.13
N GLY A 13 -6.58 -10.19 -1.72
CA GLY A 13 -7.26 -10.56 -0.46
C GLY A 13 -6.61 -10.07 0.82
N ARG A 14 -5.32 -10.33 1.03
CA ARG A 14 -4.59 -10.00 2.28
C ARG A 14 -3.57 -8.88 2.10
N PHE A 15 -3.40 -8.41 0.90
CA PHE A 15 -2.35 -7.49 0.54
C PHE A 15 -2.86 -6.07 0.41
N PRO A 16 -2.07 -5.08 0.79
CA PRO A 16 -2.45 -3.69 0.63
C PRO A 16 -2.60 -3.36 -0.86
N HIS A 17 -3.68 -2.70 -1.18
CA HIS A 17 -3.95 -2.21 -2.53
C HIS A 17 -4.76 -0.92 -2.47
N ALA A 18 -4.56 -0.07 -3.46
CA ALA A 18 -5.30 1.15 -3.63
C ALA A 18 -5.50 1.48 -5.11
N THR A 19 -6.53 2.24 -5.39
CA THR A 19 -6.84 2.76 -6.72
C THR A 19 -6.32 4.19 -6.86
N ALA A 20 -5.72 4.49 -8.01
CA ALA A 20 -5.37 5.84 -8.44
C ALA A 20 -6.19 6.19 -9.68
N PRO A 21 -7.39 6.79 -9.50
CA PRO A 21 -8.30 7.06 -10.61
C PRO A 21 -7.70 7.99 -11.68
N SER A 22 -6.93 8.99 -11.27
CA SER A 22 -6.25 9.92 -12.15
C SER A 22 -5.22 9.25 -13.08
N ARG A 23 -4.77 8.06 -12.72
CA ARG A 23 -3.80 7.27 -13.49
C ARG A 23 -4.40 6.03 -14.14
N ASN A 24 -5.70 5.79 -13.99
CA ASN A 24 -6.38 4.59 -14.44
C ASN A 24 -5.68 3.30 -13.97
N LEU A 25 -5.21 3.25 -12.72
CA LEU A 25 -4.51 2.09 -12.22
C LEU A 25 -4.94 1.66 -10.81
N ILE A 26 -4.76 0.38 -10.54
CA ILE A 26 -4.80 -0.20 -9.20
C ILE A 26 -3.37 -0.67 -8.89
N PHE A 27 -2.84 -0.22 -7.77
CA PHE A 27 -1.55 -0.67 -7.27
C PHE A 27 -1.73 -1.65 -6.12
N SER A 28 -0.96 -2.72 -6.11
CA SER A 28 -0.97 -3.75 -5.09
C SER A 28 0.45 -4.14 -4.72
N LEU A 29 0.69 -4.29 -3.42
CA LEU A 29 1.90 -4.91 -2.88
C LEU A 29 1.56 -6.31 -2.39
N GLN A 30 2.25 -7.32 -2.91
CA GLN A 30 2.10 -8.70 -2.48
C GLN A 30 3.41 -9.17 -1.86
N TYR A 31 3.30 -10.03 -0.86
CA TYR A 31 4.44 -10.65 -0.21
C TYR A 31 4.36 -12.17 -0.43
N GLY A 32 5.45 -12.75 -0.94
CA GLY A 32 5.49 -14.17 -1.26
C GLY A 32 4.74 -14.56 -2.54
N ASP A 33 4.37 -15.82 -2.65
CA ASP A 33 3.76 -16.45 -3.83
C ASP A 33 2.28 -16.08 -4.07
N GLY A 34 1.75 -15.14 -3.34
CA GLY A 34 0.32 -14.81 -3.35
C GLY A 34 -0.54 -15.71 -2.45
N GLN A 35 0.02 -16.77 -1.88
CA GLN A 35 -0.60 -17.57 -0.82
C GLN A 35 -0.30 -16.97 0.56
N GLY A 36 0.66 -16.05 0.64
CA GLY A 36 0.92 -15.24 1.83
C GLY A 36 1.92 -15.84 2.80
N TYR A 37 2.68 -16.86 2.41
CA TYR A 37 3.54 -17.57 3.34
C TYR A 37 4.95 -17.87 2.83
N ASP A 38 5.22 -17.75 1.53
CA ASP A 38 6.58 -17.94 1.03
C ASP A 38 7.37 -16.61 1.05
N LEU A 39 8.06 -16.40 2.15
CA LEU A 39 8.88 -15.22 2.38
C LEU A 39 10.12 -15.13 1.49
N ASN A 40 10.47 -16.22 0.80
CA ASN A 40 11.66 -16.28 -0.06
C ASN A 40 11.42 -15.62 -1.42
N LEU A 41 10.16 -15.43 -1.83
CA LEU A 41 9.84 -14.80 -3.10
C LEU A 41 9.89 -13.26 -3.06
N GLY A 42 10.12 -12.68 -1.89
CA GLY A 42 10.21 -11.23 -1.74
C GLY A 42 8.89 -10.49 -1.97
N VAL A 43 8.96 -9.19 -2.16
CA VAL A 43 7.81 -8.33 -2.43
C VAL A 43 7.51 -8.30 -3.92
N VAL A 44 6.29 -8.65 -4.28
CA VAL A 44 5.77 -8.50 -5.64
C VAL A 44 4.85 -7.29 -5.67
N ALA A 45 5.30 -6.23 -6.32
CA ALA A 45 4.49 -5.06 -6.60
C ALA A 45 3.88 -5.18 -8.00
N ARG A 46 2.60 -4.89 -8.11
CA ARG A 46 1.88 -4.93 -9.39
C ARG A 46 0.99 -3.72 -9.57
N LYS A 47 0.91 -3.25 -10.79
CA LYS A 47 -0.15 -2.33 -11.23
C LYS A 47 -1.09 -3.04 -12.20
N LEU A 48 -2.37 -2.79 -12.03
CA LEU A 48 -3.40 -3.13 -13.01
C LEU A 48 -3.82 -1.84 -13.69
N ASP A 49 -3.62 -1.76 -15.00
CA ASP A 49 -4.16 -0.70 -15.83
C ASP A 49 -5.67 -0.97 -16.03
N THR A 50 -6.51 -0.08 -15.51
CA THR A 50 -7.97 -0.26 -15.57
C THR A 50 -8.53 -0.01 -16.97
N THR A 51 -7.77 0.65 -17.86
CA THR A 51 -8.17 0.88 -19.25
C THR A 51 -7.99 -0.37 -20.10
N THR A 52 -6.85 -1.04 -19.95
CA THR A 52 -6.50 -2.21 -20.76
C THR A 52 -6.79 -3.54 -20.07
N GLY A 53 -6.97 -3.54 -18.74
CA GLY A 53 -7.10 -4.76 -17.93
C GLY A 53 -5.80 -5.52 -17.74
N ASN A 54 -4.65 -4.96 -18.16
CA ASN A 54 -3.36 -5.62 -18.07
C ASN A 54 -2.72 -5.44 -16.69
N SER A 55 -2.20 -6.53 -16.14
CA SER A 55 -1.40 -6.51 -14.92
C SER A 55 0.09 -6.51 -15.26
N VAL A 56 0.82 -5.54 -14.72
CA VAL A 56 2.25 -5.36 -14.96
C VAL A 56 3.00 -5.39 -13.62
N ALA A 57 4.11 -6.11 -13.57
CA ALA A 57 4.99 -6.12 -12.42
C ALA A 57 5.70 -4.75 -12.28
N ILE A 58 5.80 -4.29 -11.03
CA ILE A 58 6.55 -3.09 -10.66
C ILE A 58 7.77 -3.54 -9.87
N THR A 59 8.91 -2.96 -10.18
CA THR A 59 10.13 -3.06 -9.39
C THR A 59 10.38 -1.75 -8.64
N PHE A 60 11.18 -1.81 -7.60
CA PHE A 60 11.59 -0.60 -6.87
C PHE A 60 13.08 -0.33 -7.06
N ASN A 61 13.43 0.95 -7.14
CA ASN A 61 14.81 1.37 -7.04
C ASN A 61 15.40 0.94 -5.69
N PRO A 62 16.66 0.48 -5.65
CA PRO A 62 17.32 0.14 -4.39
C PRO A 62 17.31 1.32 -3.42
N SER A 63 16.86 1.09 -2.19
CA SER A 63 16.81 2.11 -1.15
C SER A 63 16.82 1.48 0.25
N THR A 64 17.21 2.26 1.26
CA THR A 64 17.09 1.84 2.66
C THR A 64 15.64 1.53 3.01
N ALA A 65 14.68 2.34 2.51
CA ALA A 65 13.25 2.11 2.71
C ALA A 65 12.79 0.76 2.16
N LEU A 66 13.29 0.35 0.99
CA LEU A 66 13.00 -0.96 0.43
C LEU A 66 13.56 -2.09 1.29
N THR A 67 14.80 -1.94 1.77
CA THR A 67 15.44 -2.94 2.65
C THR A 67 14.67 -3.11 3.95
N GLU A 68 14.28 -2.01 4.60
CA GLU A 68 13.47 -2.02 5.82
C GLU A 68 12.09 -2.63 5.58
N PHE A 69 11.42 -2.24 4.50
CA PHE A 69 10.13 -2.78 4.11
C PHE A 69 10.17 -4.30 3.88
N MET A 70 11.20 -4.78 3.19
CA MET A 70 11.41 -6.22 2.97
C MET A 70 11.62 -6.98 4.28
N ALA A 71 12.36 -6.39 5.22
CA ALA A 71 12.61 -6.99 6.54
C ALA A 71 11.35 -7.01 7.42
N ALA A 72 10.48 -6.01 7.31
CA ALA A 72 9.27 -5.90 8.11
C ALA A 72 8.16 -6.88 7.73
N GLN A 73 8.23 -7.48 6.55
CA GLN A 73 7.25 -8.45 6.04
C GLN A 73 5.80 -7.95 6.17
N PRO A 74 5.39 -6.95 5.43
CA PRO A 74 4.19 -6.16 5.68
C PRO A 74 2.88 -6.84 5.27
N THR A 75 2.52 -7.91 5.95
CA THR A 75 1.19 -8.49 5.82
C THR A 75 0.17 -7.59 6.51
N TYR A 76 -1.03 -7.48 5.94
CA TYR A 76 -2.14 -6.67 6.51
C TYR A 76 -1.86 -5.17 6.65
N ALA A 77 -0.95 -4.61 5.87
CA ALA A 77 -0.77 -3.17 5.79
C ALA A 77 -2.03 -2.47 5.29
N GLY A 78 -2.23 -1.24 5.72
CA GLY A 78 -3.24 -0.35 5.14
C GLY A 78 -2.60 0.52 4.06
N MET A 79 -3.28 0.68 2.94
CA MET A 79 -2.82 1.50 1.82
C MET A 79 -3.96 2.33 1.26
N ASP A 80 -3.65 3.57 0.89
CA ASP A 80 -4.53 4.38 0.05
C ASP A 80 -3.73 5.35 -0.81
N TYR A 81 -4.40 6.00 -1.75
CA TYR A 81 -3.81 6.90 -2.72
C TYR A 81 -4.00 8.37 -2.31
N ASP A 82 -2.91 9.09 -2.17
CA ASP A 82 -2.84 10.54 -1.96
C ASP A 82 -2.95 11.23 -3.33
N ALA A 83 -4.16 11.59 -3.69
CA ALA A 83 -4.45 12.18 -4.99
C ALA A 83 -3.87 13.59 -5.16
N ALA A 84 -3.63 14.31 -4.07
CA ALA A 84 -3.06 15.66 -4.11
C ALA A 84 -1.57 15.65 -4.46
N ASN A 85 -0.84 14.63 -4.01
CA ASN A 85 0.58 14.47 -4.23
C ASN A 85 0.93 13.33 -5.19
N ASP A 86 -0.08 12.69 -5.79
CA ASP A 86 0.07 11.64 -6.80
C ASP A 86 0.96 10.47 -6.34
N ARG A 87 0.68 9.92 -5.16
CA ARG A 87 1.49 8.88 -4.53
C ARG A 87 0.63 7.92 -3.71
N PHE A 88 1.10 6.70 -3.50
CA PHE A 88 0.49 5.75 -2.59
C PHE A 88 1.18 5.82 -1.23
N LEU A 89 0.41 5.88 -0.16
CA LEU A 89 0.91 5.74 1.19
C LEU A 89 0.40 4.45 1.80
N PHE A 90 1.28 3.77 2.52
CA PHE A 90 0.87 2.60 3.29
C PHE A 90 1.63 2.51 4.61
N THR A 91 1.00 1.89 5.58
CA THR A 91 1.58 1.70 6.91
C THR A 91 1.30 0.30 7.42
N HIS A 92 2.17 -0.20 8.27
CA HIS A 92 2.17 -1.55 8.79
C HIS A 92 2.18 -1.55 10.31
N HIS A 93 1.44 -2.47 10.93
CA HIS A 93 1.27 -2.51 12.38
C HIS A 93 2.58 -2.79 13.15
N ALA A 94 3.53 -3.52 12.56
CA ALA A 94 4.82 -3.83 13.20
C ALA A 94 5.81 -2.66 13.15
N GLU A 95 5.57 -1.65 12.31
CA GLU A 95 6.50 -0.53 12.11
C GLU A 95 5.87 0.81 12.51
N ARG A 96 5.74 1.00 13.82
CA ARG A 96 5.20 2.24 14.38
C ARG A 96 6.01 3.46 13.98
N GLY A 97 5.31 4.52 13.57
CA GLY A 97 5.93 5.78 13.19
C GLY A 97 6.48 5.82 11.77
N LYS A 98 6.32 4.75 11.00
CA LYS A 98 6.71 4.73 9.59
C LYS A 98 5.49 4.66 8.69
N VAL A 99 5.49 5.53 7.68
CA VAL A 99 4.57 5.46 6.55
C VAL A 99 5.41 5.36 5.29
N TYR A 100 5.24 4.29 4.57
CA TYR A 100 5.91 4.08 3.29
C TYR A 100 5.19 4.85 2.20
N VAL A 101 5.97 5.42 1.30
CA VAL A 101 5.49 6.22 0.17
C VAL A 101 5.99 5.59 -1.11
N VAL A 102 5.07 5.25 -1.99
CA VAL A 102 5.36 4.79 -3.35
C VAL A 102 4.98 5.88 -4.33
N THR A 103 5.94 6.37 -5.08
CA THR A 103 5.73 7.40 -6.10
C THR A 103 5.72 6.76 -7.49
N PRO A 104 4.55 6.63 -8.12
CA PRO A 104 4.44 6.06 -9.44
C PRO A 104 5.01 6.99 -10.51
N ASN A 105 5.62 6.42 -11.53
CA ASN A 105 6.11 7.14 -12.70
C ASN A 105 5.68 6.44 -14.00
N ALA A 106 6.14 6.91 -15.14
CA ALA A 106 5.79 6.35 -16.45
C ALA A 106 6.40 4.97 -16.72
N THR A 107 7.41 4.58 -15.95
CA THR A 107 8.12 3.30 -16.11
C THR A 107 7.50 2.19 -15.24
N THR A 108 8.13 1.03 -15.21
CA THR A 108 7.83 -0.08 -14.29
C THR A 108 8.76 -0.14 -13.09
N THR A 109 9.68 0.81 -12.95
CA THR A 109 10.58 0.93 -11.80
C THR A 109 10.25 2.21 -11.04
N TRP A 110 9.75 2.06 -9.81
CA TRP A 110 9.23 3.15 -9.00
C TRP A 110 10.11 3.39 -7.77
N ASP A 111 9.89 4.52 -7.12
CA ASP A 111 10.59 4.85 -5.88
C ASP A 111 9.76 4.44 -4.66
N LEU A 112 10.45 3.88 -3.67
CA LEU A 112 9.94 3.63 -2.35
C LEU A 112 10.73 4.44 -1.32
N SER A 113 10.03 5.25 -0.55
CA SER A 113 10.61 6.06 0.52
C SER A 113 9.82 5.89 1.83
N VAL A 114 10.35 6.46 2.92
CA VAL A 114 9.70 6.45 4.24
C VAL A 114 9.45 7.87 4.70
N LEU A 115 8.22 8.13 5.13
CA LEU A 115 7.84 9.29 5.91
C LEU A 115 7.84 8.89 7.39
N THR A 116 8.79 9.43 8.15
CA THR A 116 8.81 9.25 9.62
C THR A 116 7.74 10.13 10.23
N THR A 117 6.89 9.55 11.05
CA THR A 117 5.77 10.25 11.70
C THR A 117 5.91 10.18 13.22
N THR A 118 5.31 11.15 13.90
CA THR A 118 5.20 11.16 15.35
C THR A 118 3.76 10.90 15.77
N GLY A 119 3.57 10.30 16.95
CA GLY A 119 2.22 10.09 17.51
C GLY A 119 1.41 8.98 16.84
N MET A 120 2.00 8.16 15.97
CA MET A 120 1.29 7.03 15.41
C MET A 120 0.84 6.07 16.52
N PRO A 121 -0.45 5.73 16.60
CA PRO A 121 -0.96 4.84 17.64
C PRO A 121 -0.45 3.41 17.47
N ALA A 122 -0.44 2.65 18.56
CA ALA A 122 -0.26 1.22 18.48
C ALA A 122 -1.45 0.58 17.78
N VAL A 123 -1.20 -0.26 16.80
CA VAL A 123 -2.22 -1.10 16.16
C VAL A 123 -2.02 -2.52 16.67
N THR A 124 -3.06 -3.08 17.27
CA THR A 124 -3.01 -4.47 17.74
C THR A 124 -2.94 -5.42 16.54
N SER A 125 -2.00 -6.33 16.59
CA SER A 125 -1.56 -7.17 15.46
C SER A 125 -2.61 -8.10 14.88
N GLY A 126 -3.59 -8.54 15.66
CA GLY A 126 -4.48 -9.65 15.30
C GLY A 126 -5.37 -9.42 14.07
N ALA A 127 -5.55 -8.18 13.62
CA ALA A 127 -6.39 -7.85 12.47
C ALA A 127 -5.70 -6.94 11.43
N GLY A 128 -4.43 -6.58 11.66
CA GLY A 128 -3.70 -5.65 10.78
C GLY A 128 -4.35 -4.28 10.62
N ILE A 129 -3.87 -3.48 9.72
CA ILE A 129 -4.44 -2.17 9.40
C ILE A 129 -5.48 -2.28 8.28
N ASN A 130 -5.17 -3.01 7.22
CA ASN A 130 -6.07 -3.23 6.08
C ASN A 130 -6.72 -1.93 5.57
N LYS A 131 -8.04 -1.91 5.42
CA LYS A 131 -8.81 -0.76 4.93
C LYS A 131 -9.03 0.35 5.97
N ARG A 132 -8.39 0.29 7.13
CA ARG A 132 -8.53 1.29 8.21
C ARG A 132 -7.55 2.47 8.10
N PHE A 133 -6.75 2.51 7.04
CA PHE A 133 -5.90 3.64 6.65
C PHE A 133 -6.43 4.21 5.34
N ARG A 134 -6.98 5.43 5.37
CA ARG A 134 -7.72 6.00 4.25
C ARG A 134 -7.36 7.46 4.02
N TYR A 135 -7.20 7.84 2.76
CA TYR A 135 -7.02 9.22 2.36
C TYR A 135 -8.35 10.00 2.41
N LEU A 136 -8.30 11.20 2.98
CA LEU A 136 -9.41 12.14 3.02
C LEU A 136 -9.03 13.42 2.23
N PRO A 137 -9.47 13.55 0.98
CA PRO A 137 -9.08 14.65 0.10
C PRO A 137 -9.41 16.04 0.67
N THR A 138 -10.57 16.16 1.31
CA THR A 138 -11.04 17.42 1.90
C THR A 138 -10.21 17.90 3.09
N LEU A 139 -9.49 16.99 3.75
CA LEU A 139 -8.62 17.31 4.88
C LEU A 139 -7.13 17.28 4.51
N GLY A 140 -6.78 16.87 3.31
CA GLY A 140 -5.40 16.81 2.83
C GLY A 140 -4.53 15.85 3.65
N GLY A 141 -5.04 14.65 3.97
CA GLY A 141 -4.31 13.70 4.78
C GLY A 141 -5.00 12.35 4.94
N PHE A 142 -4.47 11.53 5.83
CA PHE A 142 -4.94 10.17 6.06
C PHE A 142 -5.56 10.01 7.44
N VAL A 143 -6.59 9.23 7.52
CA VAL A 143 -7.12 8.73 8.79
C VAL A 143 -6.70 7.30 9.04
N LEU A 144 -6.39 7.00 10.28
CA LEU A 144 -6.10 5.66 10.77
C LEU A 144 -7.03 5.34 11.94
N LEU A 145 -7.75 4.23 11.83
CA LEU A 145 -8.51 3.64 12.92
C LEU A 145 -7.78 2.39 13.43
N PRO A 146 -7.03 2.47 14.54
CA PRO A 146 -6.21 1.36 15.02
C PRO A 146 -7.00 0.12 15.44
N SER A 147 -8.17 0.34 16.07
CA SER A 147 -9.09 -0.73 16.48
C SER A 147 -10.53 -0.20 16.54
N ARG A 148 -11.49 -1.09 16.77
CA ARG A 148 -12.92 -0.71 16.90
C ARG A 148 -13.20 0.22 18.09
N SER A 149 -12.37 0.17 19.12
CA SER A 149 -12.53 0.93 20.37
C SER A 149 -11.51 2.07 20.52
N SER A 150 -10.69 2.31 19.51
CA SER A 150 -9.68 3.37 19.56
C SER A 150 -10.23 4.68 18.99
N ASN A 151 -9.59 5.79 19.39
CA ASN A 151 -9.78 7.06 18.70
C ASN A 151 -9.33 6.97 17.25
N LEU A 152 -9.88 7.81 16.41
CA LEU A 152 -9.44 8.03 15.06
C LEU A 152 -8.21 8.96 15.07
N PHE A 153 -7.18 8.61 14.35
CA PHE A 153 -5.95 9.40 14.22
C PHE A 153 -5.86 9.99 12.82
N PHE A 154 -5.29 11.18 12.73
CA PHE A 154 -5.13 11.87 11.47
C PHE A 154 -3.65 12.14 11.19
N LEU A 155 -3.17 11.72 10.03
CA LEU A 155 -1.86 12.02 9.49
C LEU A 155 -1.99 13.11 8.43
N ARG A 156 -1.45 14.28 8.68
CA ARG A 156 -1.34 15.35 7.68
C ARG A 156 -0.17 15.05 6.74
N THR A 157 -0.34 15.24 5.44
CA THR A 157 0.64 14.86 4.40
C THR A 157 1.12 16.03 3.54
N ASN A 158 0.69 17.23 3.85
CA ASN A 158 1.13 18.51 3.25
C ASN A 158 2.06 19.28 4.18
#